data_f7436c758c3deb15673ebcddc1635eac
#
_entry.id   f7436c758c3deb15673ebcddc1635eac
#
_cell.length_a   1.000
_cell.length_b   1.000
_cell.length_c   1.000
_cell.angle_alpha   90.00
_cell.angle_beta   90.00
_cell.angle_gamma   90.00
#
_symmetry.space_group_name_H-M   'P 1'
#
loop_
_entity.id
_entity.type
_entity.pdbx_description
1 polymer ?
#
loop_
_entity_poly.entity_id
_entity_poly.type
_entity_poly.pdbx_seq_one_letter_code
_entity_poly.pdbx_strand_id
1 'polypeptide(L)'
;MRFHEASATSQATPPCSPSLVWSRSPQNAATARTRHPRTYRVLIVDDEPDVLRSLASTLAHDGFDVTSVDSLARGIAALEQHSFDLVLTDLYLGNSDLGSQVAQAAQTLHPAPPVIVLTGKPTFDGAQAALRSHVADMVVKPVDPQSLLSTCNRVMQEAALARRNRELESVNQVLTSVLPRTIEIKDPTTSGHAARVVDYTDKLAERCGVSLEDRASLRLASLLHDVGKIGIPDHILTKPGPLTADERVIINRHPQMGYEVLAGLKGHENVRNWVYQHHERWDGKGYPNKMAGDEVALPGRILVLAEVYDALAEVRSYKPAWPIAKIVAFFRAEAGKQFDPDLAHLVASGLEKSGSRFFAAKKDMLFA
;
A
#
# COMPACT_ATOMS: atom_id res chain seq x y z
N MET A 1 25.07 -0.54 69.96
CA MET A 1 24.83 -1.84 70.58
C MET A 1 24.39 -2.85 69.57
N ARG A 2 25.23 -3.92 69.41
CA ARG A 2 24.97 -5.25 68.81
C ARG A 2 24.47 -5.31 67.33
N PHE A 3 25.35 -5.58 66.46
CA PHE A 3 25.62 -6.69 65.52
C PHE A 3 24.58 -7.83 65.47
N HIS A 4 24.14 -8.19 64.28
CA HIS A 4 24.10 -9.58 63.83
C HIS A 4 24.26 -9.68 62.33
N GLU A 5 25.33 -10.34 61.92
CA GLU A 5 25.62 -10.94 60.63
C GLU A 5 24.77 -12.20 60.42
N ALA A 6 24.46 -12.49 59.17
CA ALA A 6 24.35 -13.85 58.61
C ALA A 6 24.14 -13.71 57.11
N SER A 7 25.03 -14.04 56.36
CA SER A 7 25.62 -15.26 55.76
C SER A 7 25.06 -15.48 54.37
N ALA A 8 26.00 -15.37 53.42
CA ALA A 8 25.86 -15.71 52.02
C ALA A 8 25.61 -17.22 51.80
N THR A 9 24.69 -17.57 50.93
CA THR A 9 24.70 -18.89 50.26
C THR A 9 24.70 -18.73 48.75
N SER A 10 25.87 -19.09 48.23
CA SER A 10 26.16 -19.44 46.85
C SER A 10 25.22 -20.56 46.37
N GLN A 11 24.55 -20.38 45.26
CA GLN A 11 24.01 -21.52 44.50
C GLN A 11 24.50 -21.46 43.07
N ALA A 12 25.13 -22.60 42.71
CA ALA A 12 25.82 -22.89 41.49
C ALA A 12 24.92 -22.99 40.27
N THR A 13 25.40 -22.53 39.14
CA THR A 13 24.89 -22.80 37.80
C THR A 13 25.15 -24.27 37.41
N PRO A 14 24.19 -24.99 36.80
CA PRO A 14 24.45 -26.29 36.18
C PRO A 14 25.05 -26.15 34.77
N PRO A 15 25.78 -27.18 34.32
CA PRO A 15 26.60 -27.13 33.12
C PRO A 15 25.81 -27.30 31.84
N CYS A 16 26.34 -26.69 30.80
CA CYS A 16 25.98 -26.83 29.39
C CYS A 16 26.11 -28.29 28.93
N SER A 17 25.09 -28.88 28.33
CA SER A 17 25.09 -30.21 27.71
C SER A 17 25.15 -30.12 26.19
N PRO A 18 25.62 -31.17 25.49
CA PRO A 18 26.40 -31.04 24.28
C PRO A 18 25.59 -31.02 22.98
N SER A 19 26.21 -30.46 21.98
CA SER A 19 25.96 -30.48 20.54
C SER A 19 25.31 -31.76 19.99
N LEU A 20 24.11 -31.63 19.44
CA LEU A 20 23.50 -32.60 18.52
C LEU A 20 24.09 -32.40 17.12
N VAL A 21 24.95 -33.32 16.75
CA VAL A 21 25.47 -33.52 15.39
C VAL A 21 24.34 -34.05 14.52
N TRP A 22 23.90 -33.28 13.55
CA TRP A 22 22.99 -33.75 12.50
C TRP A 22 23.81 -34.53 11.46
N SER A 23 23.72 -35.84 11.50
CA SER A 23 24.18 -36.74 10.42
C SER A 23 23.27 -36.53 9.19
N ARG A 24 23.83 -35.98 8.12
CA ARG A 24 23.20 -35.97 6.79
C ARG A 24 23.30 -37.41 6.22
N SER A 25 22.16 -38.06 6.07
CA SER A 25 22.00 -39.17 5.15
C SER A 25 21.52 -38.69 3.79
N PRO A 26 22.19 -39.01 2.69
CA PRO A 26 21.72 -38.69 1.36
C PRO A 26 20.91 -39.85 0.83
N GLN A 27 19.58 -39.73 0.80
CA GLN A 27 18.78 -40.58 -0.11
C GLN A 27 17.37 -40.01 -0.26
N ASN A 28 16.94 -39.97 -1.53
CA ASN A 28 15.62 -39.62 -2.06
C ASN A 28 15.35 -38.12 -2.32
N ALA A 29 15.92 -37.66 -3.43
CA ALA A 29 15.28 -36.70 -4.28
C ALA A 29 14.03 -37.32 -4.95
N ALA A 30 13.03 -37.66 -4.18
CA ALA A 30 11.69 -37.86 -4.69
C ALA A 30 11.14 -36.49 -5.03
N THR A 31 10.90 -36.22 -6.31
CA THR A 31 10.19 -35.08 -6.85
C THR A 31 8.97 -34.77 -5.96
N ALA A 32 9.10 -33.76 -5.13
CA ALA A 32 7.98 -33.25 -4.34
C ALA A 32 6.91 -32.76 -5.31
N ARG A 33 5.89 -33.59 -5.56
CA ARG A 33 4.65 -33.17 -6.22
C ARG A 33 4.09 -32.01 -5.41
N THR A 34 4.19 -30.80 -5.92
CA THR A 34 3.50 -29.62 -5.41
C THR A 34 2.00 -29.84 -5.65
N ARG A 35 1.33 -30.57 -4.73
CA ARG A 35 -0.13 -30.63 -4.73
C ARG A 35 -0.63 -29.23 -4.38
N HIS A 36 -1.16 -28.52 -5.37
CA HIS A 36 -1.87 -27.28 -5.17
C HIS A 36 -3.15 -27.57 -4.35
N PRO A 37 -3.41 -26.85 -3.25
CA PRO A 37 -4.63 -27.03 -2.45
C PRO A 37 -5.91 -26.63 -3.20
N ARG A 38 -5.79 -25.99 -4.36
CA ARG A 38 -6.88 -25.60 -5.26
C ARG A 38 -6.63 -26.23 -6.63
N THR A 39 -7.63 -26.91 -7.17
CA THR A 39 -7.59 -27.43 -8.55
C THR A 39 -7.81 -26.26 -9.50
N TYR A 40 -6.82 -25.94 -10.33
CA TYR A 40 -6.91 -24.88 -11.33
C TYR A 40 -7.60 -25.39 -12.59
N ARG A 41 -8.50 -24.58 -13.15
CA ARG A 41 -9.26 -24.87 -14.37
C ARG A 41 -8.55 -24.29 -15.58
N VAL A 42 -8.25 -25.18 -16.56
CA VAL A 42 -7.52 -24.80 -17.78
C VAL A 42 -8.39 -25.09 -18.99
N LEU A 43 -8.54 -24.09 -19.87
CA LEU A 43 -9.13 -24.26 -21.20
C LEU A 43 -8.01 -24.49 -22.21
N ILE A 44 -8.12 -25.51 -23.04
CA ILE A 44 -7.23 -25.76 -24.20
C ILE A 44 -8.06 -25.65 -25.47
N VAL A 45 -7.58 -24.83 -26.42
CA VAL A 45 -8.19 -24.64 -27.75
C VAL A 45 -7.15 -24.97 -28.81
N ASP A 46 -7.37 -26.07 -29.54
CA ASP A 46 -6.46 -26.55 -30.60
C ASP A 46 -7.26 -27.42 -31.56
N ASP A 47 -7.09 -27.26 -32.85
CA ASP A 47 -7.84 -28.07 -33.84
C ASP A 47 -7.20 -29.43 -34.13
N GLU A 48 -6.00 -29.70 -33.62
CA GLU A 48 -5.32 -30.98 -33.74
C GLU A 48 -5.71 -31.94 -32.57
N PRO A 49 -6.46 -33.04 -32.82
CA PRO A 49 -6.92 -33.93 -31.73
C PRO A 49 -5.80 -34.60 -30.94
N ASP A 50 -4.66 -34.85 -31.59
CA ASP A 50 -3.49 -35.49 -30.94
C ASP A 50 -2.80 -34.52 -29.98
N VAL A 51 -2.71 -33.24 -30.34
CA VAL A 51 -2.18 -32.17 -29.49
C VAL A 51 -3.09 -31.97 -28.29
N LEU A 52 -4.43 -31.88 -28.50
CA LEU A 52 -5.41 -31.75 -27.41
C LEU A 52 -5.27 -32.91 -26.41
N ARG A 53 -5.19 -34.15 -26.88
CA ARG A 53 -5.05 -35.30 -25.98
C ARG A 53 -3.76 -35.29 -25.18
N SER A 54 -2.64 -34.96 -25.83
CA SER A 54 -1.33 -34.88 -25.19
C SER A 54 -1.27 -33.79 -24.11
N LEU A 55 -1.70 -32.58 -24.45
CA LEU A 55 -1.72 -31.44 -23.51
C LEU A 55 -2.69 -31.69 -22.35
N ALA A 56 -3.90 -32.18 -22.63
CA ALA A 56 -4.88 -32.49 -21.59
C ALA A 56 -4.38 -33.58 -20.65
N SER A 57 -3.75 -34.64 -21.18
CA SER A 57 -3.17 -35.70 -20.35
C SER A 57 -2.04 -35.18 -19.45
N THR A 58 -1.17 -34.35 -20.00
CA THR A 58 -0.03 -33.75 -19.27
C THR A 58 -0.53 -32.90 -18.11
N LEU A 59 -1.46 -31.99 -18.37
CA LEU A 59 -1.98 -31.08 -17.35
C LEU A 59 -2.86 -31.80 -16.31
N ALA A 60 -3.73 -32.74 -16.75
CA ALA A 60 -4.55 -33.52 -15.82
C ALA A 60 -3.69 -34.39 -14.88
N HIS A 61 -2.57 -34.94 -15.39
CA HIS A 61 -1.63 -35.71 -14.56
C HIS A 61 -0.99 -34.85 -13.46
N ASP A 62 -0.77 -33.56 -13.70
CA ASP A 62 -0.24 -32.59 -12.73
C ASP A 62 -1.33 -31.99 -11.82
N GLY A 63 -2.60 -32.37 -12.00
CA GLY A 63 -3.70 -32.02 -11.10
C GLY A 63 -4.56 -30.84 -11.56
N PHE A 64 -4.47 -30.43 -12.82
CA PHE A 64 -5.35 -29.42 -13.41
C PHE A 64 -6.70 -30.02 -13.81
N ASP A 65 -7.76 -29.23 -13.70
CA ASP A 65 -9.09 -29.53 -14.29
C ASP A 65 -9.13 -28.98 -15.72
N VAL A 66 -9.09 -29.86 -16.72
CA VAL A 66 -8.88 -29.50 -18.11
C VAL A 66 -10.14 -29.61 -18.93
N THR A 67 -10.51 -28.53 -19.60
CA THR A 67 -11.51 -28.48 -20.66
C THR A 67 -10.81 -28.31 -22.01
N SER A 68 -11.03 -29.25 -22.95
CA SER A 68 -10.41 -29.22 -24.28
C SER A 68 -11.46 -29.01 -25.34
N VAL A 69 -11.23 -28.10 -26.27
CA VAL A 69 -12.12 -27.81 -27.41
C VAL A 69 -11.32 -27.63 -28.70
N ASP A 70 -11.96 -27.93 -29.81
CA ASP A 70 -11.34 -28.08 -31.14
C ASP A 70 -11.54 -26.87 -32.06
N SER A 71 -12.18 -25.81 -31.60
CA SER A 71 -12.51 -24.69 -32.47
C SER A 71 -12.68 -23.37 -31.72
N LEU A 72 -12.49 -22.25 -32.41
CA LEU A 72 -12.74 -20.90 -31.88
C LEU A 72 -14.14 -20.76 -31.28
N ALA A 73 -15.18 -21.22 -32.01
CA ALA A 73 -16.56 -21.06 -31.54
C ALA A 73 -16.81 -21.78 -30.20
N ARG A 74 -16.27 -23.00 -30.06
CA ARG A 74 -16.35 -23.75 -28.79
C ARG A 74 -15.49 -23.12 -27.71
N GLY A 75 -14.33 -22.57 -28.05
CA GLY A 75 -13.46 -21.85 -27.13
C GLY A 75 -14.16 -20.63 -26.53
N ILE A 76 -14.79 -19.79 -27.37
CA ILE A 76 -15.54 -18.63 -26.91
C ILE A 76 -16.76 -19.06 -26.07
N ALA A 77 -17.53 -20.07 -26.52
CA ALA A 77 -18.66 -20.57 -25.76
C ALA A 77 -18.25 -21.12 -24.36
N ALA A 78 -17.10 -21.80 -24.28
CA ALA A 78 -16.56 -22.27 -23.00
C ALA A 78 -16.20 -21.11 -22.07
N LEU A 79 -15.58 -20.06 -22.60
CA LEU A 79 -15.22 -18.84 -21.84
C LEU A 79 -16.44 -18.08 -21.32
N GLU A 80 -17.54 -18.08 -22.08
CA GLU A 80 -18.81 -17.45 -21.66
C GLU A 80 -19.55 -18.25 -20.58
N GLN A 81 -19.45 -19.58 -20.62
CA GLN A 81 -20.19 -20.47 -19.72
C GLN A 81 -19.43 -20.79 -18.42
N HIS A 82 -18.11 -20.71 -18.46
CA HIS A 82 -17.25 -21.17 -17.37
C HIS A 82 -16.10 -20.19 -17.09
N SER A 83 -15.67 -20.15 -15.83
CA SER A 83 -14.46 -19.44 -15.43
C SER A 83 -13.24 -20.36 -15.54
N PHE A 84 -12.13 -19.87 -16.07
CA PHE A 84 -10.85 -20.55 -16.15
C PHE A 84 -9.76 -19.77 -15.45
N ASP A 85 -8.76 -20.48 -14.92
CA ASP A 85 -7.58 -19.89 -14.28
C ASP A 85 -6.43 -19.70 -15.30
N LEU A 86 -6.49 -20.42 -16.45
CA LEU A 86 -5.53 -20.35 -17.54
C LEU A 86 -6.20 -20.75 -18.87
N VAL A 87 -5.78 -20.12 -19.96
CA VAL A 87 -6.17 -20.51 -21.32
C VAL A 87 -4.91 -20.86 -22.11
N LEU A 88 -4.90 -22.03 -22.76
CA LEU A 88 -3.93 -22.41 -23.78
C LEU A 88 -4.65 -22.38 -25.14
N THR A 89 -4.13 -21.71 -26.13
CA THR A 89 -4.73 -21.68 -27.48
C THR A 89 -3.66 -21.83 -28.56
N ASP A 90 -3.94 -22.64 -29.55
CA ASP A 90 -3.11 -22.59 -30.77
C ASP A 90 -3.28 -21.18 -31.40
N LEU A 91 -2.20 -20.64 -31.94
CA LEU A 91 -2.22 -19.41 -32.71
C LEU A 91 -3.04 -19.57 -33.98
N TYR A 92 -2.89 -20.70 -34.67
CA TYR A 92 -3.52 -21.01 -35.94
C TYR A 92 -4.53 -22.15 -35.76
N LEU A 93 -5.83 -21.82 -35.73
CA LEU A 93 -6.92 -22.80 -35.75
C LEU A 93 -7.35 -23.00 -37.20
N GLY A 94 -7.08 -24.18 -37.77
CA GLY A 94 -7.09 -24.40 -39.19
C GLY A 94 -5.92 -23.66 -39.90
N ASN A 95 -6.20 -22.91 -40.95
CA ASN A 95 -5.17 -22.11 -41.62
C ASN A 95 -5.27 -20.60 -41.33
N SER A 96 -5.96 -20.22 -40.26
CA SER A 96 -6.22 -18.81 -39.94
C SER A 96 -5.76 -18.46 -38.53
N ASP A 97 -5.26 -17.23 -38.33
CA ASP A 97 -4.90 -16.70 -37.02
C ASP A 97 -6.18 -16.42 -36.20
N LEU A 98 -6.79 -17.50 -35.69
CA LEU A 98 -7.98 -17.41 -34.85
C LEU A 98 -7.69 -17.51 -33.36
N GLY A 99 -6.49 -17.95 -32.96
CA GLY A 99 -6.08 -18.03 -31.57
C GLY A 99 -5.98 -16.66 -30.92
N SER A 100 -5.63 -15.62 -31.67
CA SER A 100 -5.66 -14.25 -31.20
C SER A 100 -7.08 -13.78 -30.80
N GLN A 101 -8.13 -14.28 -31.42
CA GLN A 101 -9.52 -13.98 -31.07
C GLN A 101 -9.95 -14.69 -29.77
N VAL A 102 -9.43 -15.91 -29.50
CA VAL A 102 -9.61 -16.58 -28.19
C VAL A 102 -8.98 -15.74 -27.11
N ALA A 103 -7.75 -15.26 -27.34
CA ALA A 103 -7.04 -14.40 -26.39
C ALA A 103 -7.79 -13.08 -26.13
N GLN A 104 -8.32 -12.44 -27.18
CA GLN A 104 -9.13 -11.23 -27.03
C GLN A 104 -10.42 -11.50 -26.23
N ALA A 105 -11.14 -12.58 -26.52
CA ALA A 105 -12.32 -12.96 -25.79
C ALA A 105 -12.01 -13.20 -24.29
N ALA A 106 -10.93 -13.89 -23.97
CA ALA A 106 -10.48 -14.10 -22.61
C ALA A 106 -10.20 -12.77 -21.85
N GLN A 107 -9.65 -11.77 -22.53
CA GLN A 107 -9.35 -10.45 -21.94
C GLN A 107 -10.60 -9.62 -21.62
N THR A 108 -11.74 -9.90 -22.21
CA THR A 108 -13.00 -9.20 -21.87
C THR A 108 -13.63 -9.68 -20.57
N LEU A 109 -13.17 -10.82 -20.04
CA LEU A 109 -13.70 -11.40 -18.82
C LEU A 109 -13.15 -10.70 -17.57
N HIS A 110 -13.92 -10.76 -16.48
CA HIS A 110 -13.53 -10.20 -15.20
C HIS A 110 -13.71 -11.22 -14.08
N PRO A 111 -12.65 -11.80 -13.50
CA PRO A 111 -11.25 -11.58 -13.83
C PRO A 111 -10.84 -12.25 -15.15
N ALA A 112 -10.01 -11.57 -15.94
CA ALA A 112 -9.45 -12.15 -17.15
C ALA A 112 -8.43 -13.24 -16.82
N PRO A 113 -8.55 -14.46 -17.38
CA PRO A 113 -7.53 -15.49 -17.23
C PRO A 113 -6.30 -15.13 -18.08
N PRO A 114 -5.07 -15.47 -17.64
CA PRO A 114 -3.90 -15.39 -18.48
C PRO A 114 -4.01 -16.36 -19.65
N VAL A 115 -3.45 -15.96 -20.81
CA VAL A 115 -3.47 -16.74 -22.03
C VAL A 115 -2.06 -17.10 -22.45
N ILE A 116 -1.80 -18.37 -22.71
CA ILE A 116 -0.58 -18.87 -23.34
C ILE A 116 -0.92 -19.30 -24.76
N VAL A 117 -0.17 -18.80 -25.74
CA VAL A 117 -0.33 -19.18 -27.14
C VAL A 117 0.65 -20.29 -27.50
N LEU A 118 0.14 -21.33 -28.18
CA LEU A 118 0.93 -22.39 -28.77
C LEU A 118 1.18 -22.07 -30.24
N THR A 119 2.38 -22.30 -30.76
CA THR A 119 2.68 -22.01 -32.18
C THR A 119 3.65 -23.04 -32.76
N GLY A 120 3.34 -23.56 -33.95
CA GLY A 120 4.24 -24.42 -34.70
C GLY A 120 5.29 -23.66 -35.53
N LYS A 121 5.11 -22.35 -35.72
CA LYS A 121 6.02 -21.51 -36.49
C LYS A 121 6.24 -20.19 -35.76
N PRO A 122 7.34 -20.03 -35.03
CA PRO A 122 7.70 -18.78 -34.39
C PRO A 122 8.10 -17.76 -35.47
N THR A 123 7.12 -17.02 -36.02
CA THR A 123 7.37 -15.92 -36.94
C THR A 123 7.36 -14.59 -36.18
N PHE A 124 8.08 -13.62 -36.71
CA PHE A 124 8.09 -12.25 -36.14
C PHE A 124 6.68 -11.66 -36.07
N ASP A 125 5.87 -11.89 -37.12
CA ASP A 125 4.49 -11.39 -37.20
C ASP A 125 3.58 -12.09 -36.16
N GLY A 126 3.76 -13.40 -35.93
CA GLY A 126 3.03 -14.14 -34.88
C GLY A 126 3.38 -13.66 -33.48
N ALA A 127 4.66 -13.40 -33.20
CA ALA A 127 5.10 -12.82 -31.93
C ALA A 127 4.54 -11.40 -31.73
N GLN A 128 4.49 -10.58 -32.81
CA GLN A 128 3.91 -9.23 -32.73
C GLN A 128 2.37 -9.26 -32.52
N ALA A 129 1.67 -10.22 -33.14
CA ALA A 129 0.24 -10.42 -32.93
C ALA A 129 -0.05 -10.86 -31.48
N ALA A 130 0.71 -11.77 -30.92
CA ALA A 130 0.62 -12.21 -29.54
C ALA A 130 0.83 -11.05 -28.53
N LEU A 131 1.86 -10.22 -28.76
CA LEU A 131 2.11 -9.02 -27.96
C LEU A 131 0.93 -8.02 -27.99
N ARG A 132 0.30 -7.83 -29.16
CA ARG A 132 -0.89 -6.96 -29.29
C ARG A 132 -2.11 -7.52 -28.57
N SER A 133 -2.21 -8.85 -28.47
CA SER A 133 -3.33 -9.55 -27.84
C SER A 133 -3.16 -9.75 -26.31
N HIS A 134 -2.18 -9.09 -25.69
CA HIS A 134 -1.90 -9.20 -24.24
C HIS A 134 -1.75 -10.66 -23.76
N VAL A 135 -1.08 -11.47 -24.58
CA VAL A 135 -0.77 -12.87 -24.25
C VAL A 135 0.30 -12.91 -23.15
N ALA A 136 0.11 -13.76 -22.17
CA ALA A 136 1.02 -13.87 -21.02
C ALA A 136 2.33 -14.58 -21.39
N ASP A 137 2.26 -15.56 -22.32
CA ASP A 137 3.45 -16.25 -22.86
C ASP A 137 3.15 -16.98 -24.17
N MET A 138 4.22 -17.46 -24.84
CA MET A 138 4.15 -18.25 -26.05
C MET A 138 5.01 -19.49 -25.95
N VAL A 139 4.46 -20.64 -26.33
CA VAL A 139 5.15 -21.94 -26.33
C VAL A 139 5.21 -22.46 -27.76
N VAL A 140 6.41 -22.90 -28.19
CA VAL A 140 6.64 -23.42 -29.54
C VAL A 140 6.36 -24.92 -29.57
N LYS A 141 5.58 -25.37 -30.57
CA LYS A 141 5.36 -26.78 -30.86
C LYS A 141 6.60 -27.40 -31.57
N PRO A 142 7.05 -28.66 -31.29
CA PRO A 142 6.40 -29.59 -30.35
C PRO A 142 6.61 -29.23 -28.90
N VAL A 143 5.55 -29.37 -28.11
CA VAL A 143 5.51 -28.93 -26.72
C VAL A 143 6.14 -29.97 -25.81
N ASP A 144 7.24 -29.61 -25.14
CA ASP A 144 7.81 -30.44 -24.10
C ASP A 144 6.96 -30.36 -22.80
N PRO A 145 6.53 -31.51 -22.24
CA PRO A 145 5.66 -31.54 -21.07
C PRO A 145 6.20 -30.77 -19.86
N GLN A 146 7.49 -30.86 -19.56
CA GLN A 146 8.09 -30.19 -18.41
C GLN A 146 8.17 -28.68 -18.62
N SER A 147 8.52 -28.25 -19.84
CA SER A 147 8.54 -26.85 -20.24
C SER A 147 7.13 -26.24 -20.18
N LEU A 148 6.11 -26.96 -20.65
CA LEU A 148 4.72 -26.53 -20.56
C LEU A 148 4.28 -26.30 -19.10
N LEU A 149 4.49 -27.28 -18.23
CA LEU A 149 4.10 -27.20 -16.82
C LEU A 149 4.83 -26.05 -16.11
N SER A 150 6.12 -25.86 -16.39
CA SER A 150 6.89 -24.76 -15.81
C SER A 150 6.34 -23.39 -16.27
N THR A 151 6.00 -23.26 -17.54
CA THR A 151 5.40 -22.04 -18.12
C THR A 151 4.01 -21.77 -17.54
N CYS A 152 3.14 -22.78 -17.48
CA CYS A 152 1.82 -22.66 -16.87
C CYS A 152 1.91 -22.20 -15.41
N ASN A 153 2.78 -22.84 -14.62
CA ASN A 153 2.95 -22.47 -13.20
C ASN A 153 3.49 -21.05 -13.04
N ARG A 154 4.49 -20.64 -13.83
CA ARG A 154 5.03 -19.28 -13.80
C ARG A 154 3.96 -18.24 -14.14
N VAL A 155 3.26 -18.42 -15.27
CA VAL A 155 2.21 -17.51 -15.74
C VAL A 155 1.08 -17.37 -14.72
N MET A 156 0.64 -18.47 -14.12
CA MET A 156 -0.39 -18.42 -13.06
C MET A 156 0.08 -17.73 -11.80
N GLN A 157 1.35 -17.94 -11.39
CA GLN A 157 1.93 -17.23 -10.24
C GLN A 157 2.01 -15.72 -10.48
N GLU A 158 2.48 -15.31 -11.67
CA GLU A 158 2.53 -13.90 -12.06
C GLU A 158 1.13 -13.26 -12.07
N ALA A 159 0.13 -13.96 -12.63
CA ALA A 159 -1.26 -13.50 -12.62
C ALA A 159 -1.85 -13.40 -11.22
N ALA A 160 -1.55 -14.36 -10.33
CA ALA A 160 -1.99 -14.34 -8.94
C ALA A 160 -1.36 -13.18 -8.16
N LEU A 161 -0.06 -12.91 -8.36
CA LEU A 161 0.64 -11.76 -7.76
C LEU A 161 0.08 -10.44 -8.27
N ALA A 162 -0.14 -10.30 -9.58
CA ALA A 162 -0.72 -9.10 -10.17
C ALA A 162 -2.16 -8.85 -9.66
N ARG A 163 -2.96 -9.90 -9.48
CA ARG A 163 -4.28 -9.80 -8.88
C ARG A 163 -4.20 -9.35 -7.42
N ARG A 164 -3.30 -9.95 -6.64
CA ARG A 164 -3.09 -9.58 -5.23
C ARG A 164 -2.66 -8.13 -5.08
N ASN A 165 -1.76 -7.66 -5.95
CA ASN A 165 -1.32 -6.27 -5.93
C ASN A 165 -2.48 -5.31 -6.24
N ARG A 166 -3.32 -5.60 -7.24
CA ARG A 166 -4.52 -4.78 -7.53
C ARG A 166 -5.51 -4.74 -6.36
N GLU A 167 -5.70 -5.87 -5.66
CA GLU A 167 -6.55 -5.91 -4.47
C GLU A 167 -5.97 -5.01 -3.35
N LEU A 168 -4.65 -5.07 -3.12
CA LEU A 168 -3.96 -4.22 -2.14
C LEU A 168 -4.01 -2.72 -2.54
N GLU A 169 -3.82 -2.40 -3.81
CA GLU A 169 -3.96 -1.04 -4.33
C GLU A 169 -5.37 -0.49 -4.12
N SER A 170 -6.40 -1.30 -4.37
CA SER A 170 -7.80 -0.92 -4.13
C SER A 170 -8.06 -0.61 -2.65
N VAL A 171 -7.57 -1.45 -1.73
CA VAL A 171 -7.68 -1.20 -0.28
C VAL A 171 -6.91 0.05 0.12
N ASN A 172 -5.71 0.24 -0.41
CA ASN A 172 -4.90 1.42 -0.15
C ASN A 172 -5.61 2.70 -0.63
N GLN A 173 -6.28 2.66 -1.78
CA GLN A 173 -7.08 3.77 -2.29
C GLN A 173 -8.23 4.16 -1.34
N VAL A 174 -8.89 3.19 -0.70
CA VAL A 174 -9.91 3.47 0.32
C VAL A 174 -9.30 4.24 1.50
N LEU A 175 -8.17 3.80 2.01
CA LEU A 175 -7.49 4.46 3.14
C LEU A 175 -7.01 5.87 2.79
N THR A 176 -6.50 6.05 1.57
CA THR A 176 -5.84 7.32 1.18
C THR A 176 -6.78 8.34 0.54
N SER A 177 -7.95 7.96 0.08
CA SER A 177 -8.90 8.88 -0.54
C SER A 177 -10.29 8.89 0.09
N VAL A 178 -10.86 7.72 0.39
CA VAL A 178 -12.24 7.64 0.88
C VAL A 178 -12.35 8.11 2.33
N LEU A 179 -11.46 7.65 3.22
CA LEU A 179 -11.50 8.05 4.63
C LEU A 179 -11.26 9.55 4.84
N PRO A 180 -10.19 10.17 4.28
CA PRO A 180 -10.00 11.61 4.39
C PRO A 180 -11.20 12.39 3.84
N ARG A 181 -11.75 11.97 2.70
CA ARG A 181 -12.92 12.60 2.12
C ARG A 181 -14.17 12.53 3.00
N THR A 182 -14.36 11.40 3.69
CA THR A 182 -15.47 11.22 4.64
C THR A 182 -15.35 12.21 5.81
N ILE A 183 -14.14 12.46 6.28
CA ILE A 183 -13.88 13.42 7.36
C ILE A 183 -14.12 14.84 6.87
N GLU A 184 -13.67 15.20 5.67
CA GLU A 184 -13.93 16.51 5.06
C GLU A 184 -15.44 16.79 4.86
N ILE A 185 -16.23 15.75 4.55
CA ILE A 185 -17.70 15.88 4.47
C ILE A 185 -18.28 16.18 5.85
N LYS A 186 -17.76 15.55 6.90
CA LYS A 186 -18.20 15.76 8.27
C LYS A 186 -17.76 17.12 8.84
N ASP A 187 -16.54 17.55 8.49
CA ASP A 187 -15.96 18.86 8.85
C ASP A 187 -15.67 19.67 7.58
N PRO A 188 -16.66 20.38 7.01
CA PRO A 188 -16.49 21.12 5.76
C PRO A 188 -15.41 22.21 5.82
N THR A 189 -14.97 22.61 7.02
CA THR A 189 -13.89 23.60 7.19
C THR A 189 -12.52 23.06 6.78
N THR A 190 -12.40 21.75 6.59
CA THR A 190 -11.16 21.03 6.25
C THR A 190 -11.06 20.60 4.79
N SER A 191 -11.93 21.10 3.89
CA SER A 191 -11.91 20.69 2.47
C SER A 191 -10.54 20.95 1.82
N GLY A 192 -9.95 19.87 1.26
CA GLY A 192 -8.60 19.87 0.67
C GLY A 192 -7.45 20.06 1.66
N HIS A 193 -7.74 20.22 2.95
CA HIS A 193 -6.75 20.40 4.01
C HIS A 193 -5.80 19.19 4.11
N ALA A 194 -6.36 17.98 4.16
CA ALA A 194 -5.55 16.76 4.31
C ALA A 194 -4.50 16.63 3.19
N ALA A 195 -4.88 16.90 1.94
CA ALA A 195 -3.95 16.84 0.80
C ALA A 195 -2.83 17.88 0.91
N ARG A 196 -3.15 19.14 1.31
CA ARG A 196 -2.14 20.18 1.50
C ARG A 196 -1.19 19.86 2.66
N VAL A 197 -1.72 19.36 3.79
CA VAL A 197 -0.89 18.94 4.92
C VAL A 197 0.07 17.82 4.52
N VAL A 198 -0.35 16.85 3.71
CA VAL A 198 0.52 15.82 3.14
C VAL A 198 1.67 16.44 2.34
N ASP A 199 1.38 17.40 1.48
CA ASP A 199 2.40 18.08 0.69
C ASP A 199 3.41 18.84 1.57
N TYR A 200 2.94 19.51 2.60
CA TYR A 200 3.80 20.27 3.53
C TYR A 200 4.64 19.34 4.39
N THR A 201 4.05 18.28 4.94
CA THR A 201 4.78 17.30 5.77
C THR A 201 5.85 16.57 4.96
N ASP A 202 5.55 16.14 3.72
CA ASP A 202 6.51 15.43 2.87
C ASP A 202 7.74 16.30 2.55
N LYS A 203 7.52 17.58 2.23
CA LYS A 203 8.59 18.52 1.94
C LYS A 203 9.45 18.88 3.16
N LEU A 204 8.82 19.00 4.32
CA LEU A 204 9.55 19.20 5.57
C LEU A 204 10.36 17.96 5.94
N ALA A 205 9.74 16.78 5.86
CA ALA A 205 10.40 15.52 6.16
C ALA A 205 11.61 15.26 5.25
N GLU A 206 11.53 15.58 3.95
CA GLU A 206 12.66 15.54 3.01
C GLU A 206 13.81 16.42 3.48
N ARG A 207 13.51 17.66 3.89
CA ARG A 207 14.52 18.61 4.36
C ARG A 207 15.16 18.22 5.68
N CYS A 208 14.42 17.50 6.52
CA CYS A 208 14.88 16.99 7.81
C CYS A 208 15.61 15.63 7.67
N GLY A 209 15.78 15.10 6.45
CA GLY A 209 16.46 13.83 6.22
C GLY A 209 15.69 12.60 6.71
N VAL A 210 14.36 12.70 6.83
CA VAL A 210 13.50 11.56 7.19
C VAL A 210 13.57 10.49 6.10
N SER A 211 13.67 9.22 6.49
CA SER A 211 13.76 8.08 5.56
C SER A 211 12.56 7.99 4.62
N LEU A 212 12.72 7.37 3.44
CA LEU A 212 11.62 7.18 2.50
C LEU A 212 10.47 6.35 3.09
N GLU A 213 10.79 5.37 3.94
CA GLU A 213 9.82 4.53 4.63
C GLU A 213 9.01 5.34 5.65
N ASP A 214 9.68 6.13 6.48
CA ASP A 214 9.01 7.00 7.45
C ASP A 214 8.23 8.11 6.74
N ARG A 215 8.71 8.64 5.61
CA ARG A 215 7.95 9.61 4.80
C ARG A 215 6.66 9.01 4.24
N ALA A 216 6.69 7.76 3.79
CA ALA A 216 5.48 7.07 3.35
C ALA A 216 4.46 6.91 4.49
N SER A 217 4.93 6.52 5.67
CA SER A 217 4.12 6.43 6.89
C SER A 217 3.62 7.80 7.34
N LEU A 218 4.43 8.86 7.24
CA LEU A 218 4.03 10.22 7.60
C LEU A 218 2.97 10.79 6.64
N ARG A 219 3.05 10.48 5.35
CA ARG A 219 1.97 10.82 4.40
C ARG A 219 0.64 10.20 4.82
N LEU A 220 0.66 8.94 5.23
CA LEU A 220 -0.54 8.26 5.71
C LEU A 220 -1.05 8.87 7.03
N ALA A 221 -0.16 9.18 7.98
CA ALA A 221 -0.51 9.87 9.21
C ALA A 221 -1.13 11.25 8.93
N SER A 222 -0.57 12.01 7.98
CA SER A 222 -1.06 13.32 7.57
C SER A 222 -2.46 13.26 6.93
N LEU A 223 -2.74 12.20 6.15
CA LEU A 223 -4.07 11.96 5.58
C LEU A 223 -5.11 11.64 6.65
N LEU A 224 -4.70 10.94 7.71
CA LEU A 224 -5.59 10.35 8.70
C LEU A 224 -5.56 11.05 10.06
N HIS A 225 -4.79 12.15 10.23
CA HIS A 225 -4.60 12.79 11.54
C HIS A 225 -5.92 13.16 12.20
N ASP A 226 -6.87 13.61 11.42
CA ASP A 226 -8.20 14.06 11.85
C ASP A 226 -9.27 12.93 11.87
N VAL A 227 -8.92 11.66 11.59
CA VAL A 227 -9.90 10.57 11.49
C VAL A 227 -10.78 10.41 12.72
N GLY A 228 -10.25 10.74 13.89
CA GLY A 228 -11.00 10.70 15.15
C GLY A 228 -12.13 11.74 15.27
N LYS A 229 -12.18 12.76 14.41
CA LYS A 229 -13.31 13.70 14.35
C LYS A 229 -14.63 13.01 14.00
N ILE A 230 -14.59 11.81 13.44
CA ILE A 230 -15.80 11.00 13.21
C ILE A 230 -16.58 10.73 14.51
N GLY A 231 -15.89 10.64 15.64
CA GLY A 231 -16.49 10.45 16.97
C GLY A 231 -16.96 11.75 17.64
N ILE A 232 -16.70 12.92 17.08
CA ILE A 232 -17.12 14.21 17.65
C ILE A 232 -18.56 14.51 17.23
N PRO A 233 -19.45 14.93 18.16
CA PRO A 233 -20.82 15.34 17.84
C PRO A 233 -20.85 16.52 16.89
N ASP A 234 -21.75 16.48 15.88
CA ASP A 234 -21.82 17.50 14.82
C ASP A 234 -22.07 18.90 15.36
N HIS A 235 -22.92 19.05 16.38
CA HIS A 235 -23.22 20.35 17.01
C HIS A 235 -22.01 21.01 17.68
N ILE A 236 -20.96 20.25 18.00
CA ILE A 236 -19.69 20.76 18.53
C ILE A 236 -18.75 21.06 17.35
N LEU A 237 -18.62 20.10 16.43
CA LEU A 237 -17.66 20.17 15.32
C LEU A 237 -17.97 21.32 14.36
N THR A 238 -19.26 21.53 14.06
CA THR A 238 -19.74 22.57 13.11
C THR A 238 -20.31 23.81 13.79
N LYS A 239 -20.04 24.01 15.08
CA LYS A 239 -20.57 25.11 15.85
C LYS A 239 -20.15 26.47 15.24
N PRO A 240 -21.08 27.34 14.90
CA PRO A 240 -20.77 28.71 14.47
C PRO A 240 -20.38 29.58 15.71
N GLY A 241 -19.08 29.70 15.95
CA GLY A 241 -18.55 30.51 17.04
C GLY A 241 -17.55 29.77 17.95
N PRO A 242 -17.10 30.40 19.03
CA PRO A 242 -16.13 29.82 19.93
C PRO A 242 -16.71 28.64 20.73
N LEU A 243 -15.88 27.60 20.91
CA LEU A 243 -16.21 26.49 21.77
C LEU A 243 -16.16 26.87 23.25
N THR A 244 -17.08 26.33 24.05
CA THR A 244 -16.99 26.37 25.53
C THR A 244 -15.82 25.53 26.01
N ALA A 245 -15.49 25.63 27.31
CA ALA A 245 -14.44 24.82 27.90
C ALA A 245 -14.77 23.32 27.78
N ASP A 246 -16.00 22.90 28.05
CA ASP A 246 -16.44 21.51 27.97
C ASP A 246 -16.44 20.98 26.55
N GLU A 247 -16.91 21.76 25.57
CA GLU A 247 -16.86 21.41 24.16
C GLU A 247 -15.41 21.25 23.67
N ARG A 248 -14.49 22.11 24.17
CA ARG A 248 -13.06 21.99 23.87
C ARG A 248 -12.47 20.71 24.40
N VAL A 249 -12.87 20.26 25.60
CA VAL A 249 -12.46 18.97 26.15
C VAL A 249 -12.92 17.83 25.24
N ILE A 250 -14.12 17.90 24.69
CA ILE A 250 -14.65 16.87 23.80
C ILE A 250 -13.87 16.86 22.49
N ILE A 251 -13.66 17.99 21.83
CA ILE A 251 -12.96 18.03 20.55
C ILE A 251 -11.49 17.63 20.68
N ASN A 252 -10.85 17.96 21.81
CA ASN A 252 -9.46 17.56 22.08
C ASN A 252 -9.26 16.05 22.25
N ARG A 253 -10.34 15.26 22.24
CA ARG A 253 -10.27 13.79 22.28
C ARG A 253 -10.08 13.16 20.91
N HIS A 254 -10.18 13.92 19.80
CA HIS A 254 -10.08 13.33 18.47
C HIS A 254 -8.72 12.66 18.19
N PRO A 255 -7.54 13.10 18.72
CA PRO A 255 -6.30 12.33 18.53
C PRO A 255 -6.37 10.94 19.15
N GLN A 256 -6.94 10.85 20.38
CA GLN A 256 -7.17 9.59 21.04
C GLN A 256 -8.16 8.70 20.26
N MET A 257 -9.28 9.25 19.82
CA MET A 257 -10.25 8.52 19.00
C MET A 257 -9.64 8.07 17.66
N GLY A 258 -8.80 8.91 17.04
CA GLY A 258 -8.06 8.56 15.83
C GLY A 258 -7.11 7.38 16.06
N TYR A 259 -6.37 7.39 17.15
CA TYR A 259 -5.51 6.28 17.56
C TYR A 259 -6.30 4.98 17.74
N GLU A 260 -7.50 5.03 18.32
CA GLU A 260 -8.38 3.88 18.52
C GLU A 260 -8.96 3.37 17.20
N VAL A 261 -9.43 4.25 16.32
CA VAL A 261 -9.95 3.93 14.99
C VAL A 261 -8.90 3.21 14.15
N LEU A 262 -7.65 3.67 14.24
CA LEU A 262 -6.53 3.09 13.49
C LEU A 262 -5.94 1.81 14.13
N ALA A 263 -6.52 1.28 15.20
CA ALA A 263 -6.03 0.06 15.88
C ALA A 263 -6.00 -1.17 14.97
N GLY A 264 -6.86 -1.21 13.95
CA GLY A 264 -6.88 -2.28 12.95
C GLY A 264 -5.76 -2.21 11.91
N LEU A 265 -5.00 -1.12 11.85
CA LEU A 265 -3.94 -0.90 10.87
C LEU A 265 -2.62 -1.56 11.33
N LYS A 266 -2.56 -2.89 11.20
CA LYS A 266 -1.40 -3.69 11.62
C LYS A 266 -0.14 -3.33 10.83
N GLY A 267 1.01 -3.27 11.51
CA GLY A 267 2.30 -2.92 10.89
C GLY A 267 2.50 -1.42 10.63
N HIS A 268 1.57 -0.58 11.11
CA HIS A 268 1.65 0.88 10.98
C HIS A 268 1.49 1.58 12.36
N GLU A 269 2.11 1.00 13.38
CA GLU A 269 2.06 1.53 14.75
C GLU A 269 2.61 2.95 14.84
N ASN A 270 3.61 3.27 14.02
CA ASN A 270 4.19 4.61 13.88
C ASN A 270 3.14 5.63 13.39
N VAL A 271 2.34 5.28 12.38
CA VAL A 271 1.25 6.13 11.88
C VAL A 271 0.26 6.47 12.98
N ARG A 272 -0.18 5.46 13.74
CA ARG A 272 -1.10 5.64 14.88
C ARG A 272 -0.52 6.57 15.94
N ASN A 273 0.77 6.38 16.27
CA ASN A 273 1.45 7.21 17.26
C ASN A 273 1.56 8.66 16.79
N TRP A 274 1.87 8.92 15.53
CA TRP A 274 1.97 10.28 15.00
C TRP A 274 0.61 10.96 14.89
N VAL A 275 -0.46 10.23 14.54
CA VAL A 275 -1.84 10.71 14.64
C VAL A 275 -2.21 11.03 16.09
N TYR A 276 -1.75 10.26 17.06
CA TYR A 276 -1.99 10.54 18.48
C TYR A 276 -1.28 11.80 18.95
N GLN A 277 -0.08 12.09 18.41
CA GLN A 277 0.82 13.15 18.84
C GLN A 277 0.62 14.48 18.12
N HIS A 278 -0.23 14.58 17.09
CA HIS A 278 -0.28 15.75 16.20
C HIS A 278 -0.77 17.05 16.88
N HIS A 279 -1.25 17.00 18.10
CA HIS A 279 -1.56 18.16 18.93
C HIS A 279 -0.71 18.28 20.17
N GLU A 280 0.35 17.48 20.29
CA GLU A 280 1.35 17.71 21.31
C GLU A 280 2.17 18.97 21.01
N ARG A 281 2.72 19.60 22.04
CA ARG A 281 3.50 20.83 21.92
C ARG A 281 4.88 20.61 22.48
N TRP A 282 5.85 21.31 21.96
CA TRP A 282 7.22 21.24 22.46
C TRP A 282 7.36 21.56 23.96
N ASP A 283 6.54 22.51 24.44
CA ASP A 283 6.53 22.93 25.85
C ASP A 283 5.72 22.05 26.80
N GLY A 284 5.20 20.90 26.33
CA GLY A 284 4.39 19.96 27.13
C GLY A 284 2.99 20.45 27.47
N LYS A 285 2.54 21.55 26.88
CA LYS A 285 1.18 22.08 27.09
C LYS A 285 0.17 21.62 26.05
N GLY A 286 0.57 20.63 25.24
CA GLY A 286 -0.28 19.99 24.25
C GLY A 286 -1.27 18.99 24.84
N TYR A 287 -1.84 18.20 23.97
CA TYR A 287 -2.74 17.09 24.33
C TYR A 287 -2.55 15.94 23.32
N PRO A 288 -2.92 14.71 23.66
CA PRO A 288 -3.61 14.26 24.88
C PRO A 288 -2.69 13.95 26.06
N ASN A 289 -1.39 13.64 25.86
CA ASN A 289 -0.48 13.16 26.90
C ASN A 289 0.40 14.23 27.55
N LYS A 290 0.43 15.43 26.99
CA LYS A 290 1.31 16.53 27.41
C LYS A 290 2.80 16.17 27.29
N MET A 291 3.15 15.45 26.23
CA MET A 291 4.52 15.12 25.89
C MET A 291 5.31 16.38 25.56
N ALA A 292 6.59 16.42 25.96
CA ALA A 292 7.44 17.59 25.78
C ALA A 292 8.73 17.26 25.00
N GLY A 293 9.22 18.18 24.20
CA GLY A 293 10.48 18.06 23.51
C GLY A 293 10.57 16.80 22.65
N ASP A 294 11.64 16.04 22.83
CA ASP A 294 11.95 14.83 22.05
C ASP A 294 11.09 13.60 22.42
N GLU A 295 10.24 13.69 23.44
CA GLU A 295 9.22 12.65 23.69
C GLU A 295 8.21 12.57 22.52
N VAL A 296 8.01 13.68 21.81
CA VAL A 296 7.21 13.72 20.58
C VAL A 296 8.13 13.31 19.42
N ALA A 297 7.78 12.24 18.72
CA ALA A 297 8.55 11.78 17.57
C ALA A 297 8.69 12.87 16.50
N LEU A 298 9.87 12.94 15.83
CA LEU A 298 10.13 13.94 14.78
C LEU A 298 9.03 14.01 13.71
N PRO A 299 8.46 12.91 13.17
CA PRO A 299 7.35 13.00 12.23
C PRO A 299 6.09 13.64 12.84
N GLY A 300 5.79 13.39 14.13
CA GLY A 300 4.70 14.06 14.83
C GLY A 300 4.92 15.56 14.92
N ARG A 301 6.15 16.01 15.27
CA ARG A 301 6.54 17.44 15.32
C ARG A 301 6.42 18.11 13.95
N ILE A 302 6.79 17.42 12.88
CA ILE A 302 6.63 17.89 11.49
C ILE A 302 5.15 18.07 11.14
N LEU A 303 4.30 17.11 11.52
CA LEU A 303 2.87 17.12 11.23
C LEU A 303 2.17 18.32 11.91
N VAL A 304 2.41 18.56 13.21
CA VAL A 304 1.91 19.74 13.94
C VAL A 304 2.22 21.04 13.20
N LEU A 305 3.48 21.17 12.75
CA LEU A 305 3.94 22.40 12.11
C LEU A 305 3.29 22.60 10.73
N ALA A 306 3.15 21.54 9.95
CA ALA A 306 2.49 21.57 8.65
C ALA A 306 1.00 21.89 8.75
N GLU A 307 0.30 21.31 9.72
CA GLU A 307 -1.12 21.59 10.01
C GLU A 307 -1.34 23.05 10.39
N VAL A 308 -0.51 23.58 11.29
CA VAL A 308 -0.61 24.98 11.69
C VAL A 308 -0.27 25.92 10.54
N TYR A 309 0.73 25.57 9.72
CA TYR A 309 1.03 26.36 8.52
C TYR A 309 -0.18 26.41 7.58
N ASP A 310 -0.84 25.29 7.27
CA ASP A 310 -2.05 25.25 6.47
C ASP A 310 -3.15 26.15 7.07
N ALA A 311 -3.35 26.04 8.39
CA ALA A 311 -4.36 26.85 9.08
C ALA A 311 -4.10 28.35 9.02
N LEU A 312 -2.85 28.79 8.87
CA LEU A 312 -2.48 30.20 8.77
C LEU A 312 -2.42 30.69 7.32
N ALA A 313 -1.97 29.84 6.39
CA ALA A 313 -1.72 30.19 5.00
C ALA A 313 -2.98 30.16 4.11
N GLU A 314 -4.00 29.38 4.51
CA GLU A 314 -5.22 29.22 3.73
C GLU A 314 -6.36 30.13 4.16
N VAL A 315 -7.17 30.52 3.18
CA VAL A 315 -8.42 31.28 3.43
C VAL A 315 -9.46 30.31 3.99
N ARG A 316 -10.02 30.60 5.16
CA ARG A 316 -11.14 29.86 5.74
C ARG A 316 -12.39 30.72 5.75
N SER A 317 -13.57 30.13 5.81
CA SER A 317 -14.87 30.84 5.77
C SER A 317 -14.99 32.00 6.77
N TYR A 318 -14.23 31.95 7.86
CA TYR A 318 -14.23 32.90 8.97
C TYR A 318 -12.92 33.70 9.13
N LYS A 319 -11.89 33.44 8.26
CA LYS A 319 -10.56 34.06 8.43
C LYS A 319 -9.81 34.15 7.09
N PRO A 320 -9.27 35.33 6.72
CA PRO A 320 -8.37 35.49 5.59
C PRO A 320 -7.02 34.81 5.87
N ALA A 321 -6.32 34.43 4.81
CA ALA A 321 -4.93 33.96 4.90
C ALA A 321 -4.03 35.03 5.53
N TRP A 322 -3.07 34.62 6.33
CA TRP A 322 -2.09 35.53 6.89
C TRP A 322 -1.02 35.88 5.86
N PRO A 323 -0.54 37.13 5.83
CA PRO A 323 0.66 37.48 5.07
C PRO A 323 1.86 36.64 5.54
N ILE A 324 2.73 36.28 4.60
CA ILE A 324 3.95 35.44 4.89
C ILE A 324 4.78 36.04 6.02
N ALA A 325 5.00 37.36 6.05
CA ALA A 325 5.74 38.00 7.12
C ALA A 325 5.15 37.76 8.51
N LYS A 326 3.82 37.72 8.60
CA LYS A 326 3.11 37.41 9.85
C LYS A 326 3.26 35.95 10.25
N ILE A 327 3.22 35.03 9.29
CA ILE A 327 3.45 33.60 9.52
C ILE A 327 4.88 33.36 10.03
N VAL A 328 5.87 34.00 9.40
CA VAL A 328 7.28 33.92 9.81
C VAL A 328 7.45 34.42 11.26
N ALA A 329 6.90 35.58 11.58
CA ALA A 329 6.96 36.12 12.93
C ALA A 329 6.31 35.22 13.97
N PHE A 330 5.22 34.55 13.62
CA PHE A 330 4.52 33.60 14.49
C PHE A 330 5.39 32.35 14.74
N PHE A 331 5.94 31.71 13.71
CA PHE A 331 6.79 30.53 13.92
C PHE A 331 8.03 30.86 14.76
N ARG A 332 8.64 32.02 14.58
CA ARG A 332 9.76 32.48 15.44
C ARG A 332 9.36 32.70 16.88
N ALA A 333 8.18 33.29 17.12
CA ALA A 333 7.68 33.57 18.46
C ALA A 333 7.27 32.31 19.23
N GLU A 334 6.84 31.27 18.51
CA GLU A 334 6.39 29.99 19.08
C GLU A 334 7.47 28.88 19.04
N ALA A 335 8.69 29.19 18.55
CA ALA A 335 9.84 28.29 18.63
C ALA A 335 10.20 28.00 20.09
N GLY A 336 10.37 26.75 20.45
CA GLY A 336 10.61 26.29 21.82
C GLY A 336 9.36 26.32 22.73
N LYS A 337 8.20 26.70 22.20
CA LYS A 337 6.92 26.67 22.89
C LYS A 337 5.96 25.65 22.21
N GLN A 338 5.26 26.11 21.19
CA GLN A 338 4.37 25.23 20.43
C GLN A 338 5.16 24.28 19.54
N PHE A 339 6.25 24.74 18.94
CA PHE A 339 7.02 24.00 17.95
C PHE A 339 8.44 23.70 18.44
N ASP A 340 8.98 22.62 17.92
CA ASP A 340 10.39 22.32 17.93
C ASP A 340 11.15 23.55 17.39
N PRO A 341 12.14 24.11 18.13
CA PRO A 341 12.82 25.33 17.75
C PRO A 341 13.54 25.21 16.40
N ASP A 342 14.18 24.07 16.11
CA ASP A 342 14.92 23.88 14.87
C ASP A 342 13.98 23.80 13.66
N LEU A 343 12.86 23.08 13.79
CA LEU A 343 11.82 23.01 12.76
C LEU A 343 11.16 24.38 12.52
N ALA A 344 10.84 25.11 13.59
CA ALA A 344 10.26 26.45 13.48
C ALA A 344 11.19 27.43 12.76
N HIS A 345 12.49 27.41 13.09
CA HIS A 345 13.51 28.23 12.43
C HIS A 345 13.72 27.83 10.97
N LEU A 346 13.71 26.52 10.66
CA LEU A 346 13.80 26.01 9.28
C LEU A 346 12.67 26.57 8.42
N VAL A 347 11.42 26.48 8.91
CA VAL A 347 10.24 26.98 8.17
C VAL A 347 10.26 28.50 8.06
N ALA A 348 10.50 29.22 9.15
CA ALA A 348 10.56 30.68 9.15
C ALA A 348 11.59 31.21 8.14
N SER A 349 12.82 30.67 8.17
CA SER A 349 13.88 31.06 7.27
C SER A 349 13.61 30.66 5.81
N GLY A 350 12.98 29.52 5.59
CA GLY A 350 12.56 29.07 4.26
C GLY A 350 11.49 29.95 3.65
N LEU A 351 10.48 30.34 4.43
CA LEU A 351 9.40 31.24 4.02
C LEU A 351 9.92 32.67 3.76
N GLU A 352 10.87 33.19 4.54
CA GLU A 352 11.51 34.48 4.27
C GLU A 352 12.24 34.51 2.94
N LYS A 353 12.99 33.43 2.63
CA LYS A 353 13.79 33.36 1.40
C LYS A 353 12.97 33.13 0.14
N SER A 354 11.90 32.36 0.23
CA SER A 354 11.21 31.80 -0.94
C SER A 354 9.69 32.07 -0.95
N GLY A 355 9.13 32.67 0.11
CA GLY A 355 7.68 32.78 0.27
C GLY A 355 7.02 31.41 0.29
N SER A 356 5.78 31.32 -0.20
CA SER A 356 5.05 30.05 -0.32
C SER A 356 5.76 29.01 -1.19
N ARG A 357 6.70 29.42 -2.07
CA ARG A 357 7.52 28.50 -2.88
C ARG A 357 8.42 27.59 -2.02
N PHE A 358 8.61 27.91 -0.74
CA PHE A 358 9.29 26.98 0.19
C PHE A 358 8.63 25.60 0.20
N PHE A 359 7.32 25.54 0.05
CA PHE A 359 6.56 24.30 -0.01
C PHE A 359 6.21 23.85 -1.45
N ALA A 360 6.66 24.55 -2.51
CA ALA A 360 6.45 24.12 -3.89
C ALA A 360 7.33 22.93 -4.26
N ALA A 361 6.86 22.07 -5.18
CA ALA A 361 7.65 20.96 -5.68
C ALA A 361 8.84 21.47 -6.51
N LYS A 362 9.99 20.75 -6.49
CA LYS A 362 11.16 21.10 -7.33
C LYS A 362 10.85 21.19 -8.83
N LYS A 363 9.81 20.52 -9.32
CA LYS A 363 9.37 20.57 -10.72
C LYS A 363 8.76 21.91 -11.12
N ASP A 364 8.11 22.60 -10.18
CA ASP A 364 7.46 23.89 -10.45
C ASP A 364 8.46 25.06 -10.50
N MET A 365 9.71 24.82 -10.12
CA MET A 365 10.78 25.82 -10.17
C MET A 365 11.53 25.89 -11.51
N LEU A 366 11.25 24.98 -12.46
CA LEU A 366 11.90 24.94 -13.79
C LEU A 366 11.11 25.68 -14.88
N PHE A 367 9.91 26.19 -14.58
CA PHE A 367 9.02 26.87 -15.55
C PHE A 367 8.51 28.23 -15.03
N ALA A 368 9.18 28.85 -14.05
CA ALA A 368 8.86 30.20 -13.56
C ALA A 368 9.96 31.20 -13.95
#